data_6bff420ee467d87bfae58036b9305827
#
_entry.id   6bff420ee467d87bfae58036b9305827
#
_cell.length_a   1.000
_cell.length_b   1.000
_cell.length_c   1.000
_cell.angle_alpha   90.00
_cell.angle_beta   90.00
_cell.angle_gamma   90.00
#
_symmetry.space_group_name_H-M   'P 1'
#
loop_
_entity.id
_entity.type
_entity.pdbx_description
1 polymer ?
#
loop_
_entity_poly.entity_id
_entity_poly.type
_entity_poly.pdbx_seq_one_letter_code
_entity_poly.pdbx_strand_id
1 'polypeptide(L)'
;ALAARLDTEIISADSRQLYRGMDIGTGKDLADYEVDGKQIPYHLIDICDPGYKYNVFEYQHDFFKVFAGLRERGKLPILCGGTGLYVEAVLKGYKLLDVPPNPALREQLSGKSLAELETILAGYKVLHNKTDVDSAQRAIRAIEIEEFYRTQEPDVREFGPLNSLIVGVDIDRELRREKISKRLRARLDEG
;
A
#
# COMPACT_ATOMS: atom_id res chain seq x y z
N ALA A 1 0.44 -22.44 -2.69
CA ALA A 1 -0.27 -23.62 -2.14
C ALA A 1 -1.70 -23.30 -1.71
N LEU A 2 -2.00 -22.32 -0.78
CA LEU A 2 -3.37 -22.05 -0.31
C LEU A 2 -4.30 -21.62 -1.44
N ALA A 3 -3.88 -20.69 -2.31
CA ALA A 3 -4.68 -20.23 -3.44
C ALA A 3 -5.01 -21.36 -4.42
N ALA A 4 -4.09 -22.30 -4.65
CA ALA A 4 -4.35 -23.49 -5.45
C ALA A 4 -5.44 -24.38 -4.85
N ARG A 5 -5.41 -24.57 -3.53
CA ARG A 5 -6.42 -25.41 -2.83
C ARG A 5 -7.80 -24.78 -2.81
N LEU A 6 -7.87 -23.44 -2.74
CA LEU A 6 -9.13 -22.69 -2.73
C LEU A 6 -9.62 -22.32 -4.14
N ASP A 7 -8.88 -22.71 -5.17
CA ASP A 7 -9.12 -22.31 -6.57
C ASP A 7 -9.35 -20.80 -6.71
N THR A 8 -8.47 -20.01 -6.11
CA THR A 8 -8.59 -18.56 -6.08
C THR A 8 -7.30 -17.87 -6.51
N GLU A 9 -7.30 -16.56 -6.46
CA GLU A 9 -6.26 -15.68 -6.95
C GLU A 9 -5.71 -14.83 -5.80
N ILE A 10 -4.51 -14.30 -5.97
CA ILE A 10 -3.79 -13.52 -4.95
C ILE A 10 -3.80 -12.05 -5.34
N ILE A 11 -4.11 -11.16 -4.40
CA ILE A 11 -3.93 -9.72 -4.53
C ILE A 11 -2.73 -9.33 -3.66
N SER A 12 -1.69 -8.73 -4.25
CA SER A 12 -0.52 -8.29 -3.49
C SER A 12 -0.81 -6.99 -2.74
N ALA A 13 -0.38 -6.93 -1.47
CA ALA A 13 -0.34 -5.71 -0.66
C ALA A 13 1.10 -5.33 -0.32
N ASP A 14 1.99 -5.38 -1.31
CA ASP A 14 3.37 -4.95 -1.18
C ASP A 14 3.66 -3.75 -2.10
N SER A 15 3.90 -2.57 -1.50
CA SER A 15 4.14 -1.33 -2.22
C SER A 15 5.42 -1.32 -3.08
N ARG A 16 6.31 -2.29 -2.92
CA ARG A 16 7.53 -2.41 -3.70
C ARG A 16 7.37 -3.32 -4.91
N GLN A 17 6.45 -4.28 -4.85
CA GLN A 17 6.20 -5.22 -5.94
C GLN A 17 5.38 -4.62 -7.10
N LEU A 18 4.86 -3.41 -6.93
CA LEU A 18 4.08 -2.70 -7.94
C LEU A 18 4.89 -2.34 -9.20
N TYR A 19 6.21 -2.17 -9.08
CA TYR A 19 7.06 -1.58 -10.12
C TYR A 19 7.68 -2.64 -11.02
N ARG A 20 7.47 -2.49 -12.34
CA ARG A 20 8.02 -3.39 -13.37
C ARG A 20 9.54 -3.40 -13.35
N GLY A 21 10.15 -4.57 -13.52
CA GLY A 21 11.59 -4.73 -13.60
C GLY A 21 12.37 -4.47 -12.31
N MET A 22 11.68 -4.20 -11.18
CA MET A 22 12.31 -4.07 -9.87
C MET A 22 12.23 -5.39 -9.11
N ASP A 23 12.94 -6.42 -9.55
CA ASP A 23 12.70 -7.79 -9.12
C ASP A 23 13.65 -8.25 -8.00
N ILE A 24 14.93 -7.89 -8.07
CA ILE A 24 15.97 -8.41 -7.16
C ILE A 24 15.69 -8.04 -5.70
N GLY A 25 15.42 -6.76 -5.41
CA GLY A 25 15.30 -6.24 -4.04
C GLY A 25 13.89 -6.23 -3.46
N THR A 26 12.86 -6.56 -4.24
CA THR A 26 11.45 -6.35 -3.88
C THR A 26 10.72 -7.60 -3.40
N GLY A 27 11.34 -8.75 -3.52
CA GLY A 27 10.72 -10.00 -3.10
C GLY A 27 9.61 -10.53 -4.01
N LYS A 28 9.62 -10.17 -5.29
CA LYS A 28 8.74 -10.75 -6.30
C LYS A 28 9.19 -12.16 -6.67
N ASP A 29 8.89 -13.12 -5.84
CA ASP A 29 9.20 -14.53 -6.13
C ASP A 29 8.11 -15.08 -7.07
N LEU A 30 8.11 -14.68 -8.34
CA LEU A 30 7.06 -15.03 -9.29
C LEU A 30 6.98 -16.55 -9.54
N ALA A 31 8.07 -17.27 -9.38
CA ALA A 31 8.08 -18.73 -9.43
C ALA A 31 7.23 -19.38 -8.32
N ASP A 32 7.05 -18.73 -7.18
CA ASP A 32 6.20 -19.21 -6.08
C ASP A 32 4.69 -19.19 -6.43
N TYR A 33 4.31 -18.50 -7.51
CA TYR A 33 2.95 -18.49 -8.03
C TYR A 33 2.66 -19.67 -8.98
N GLU A 34 3.63 -20.55 -9.22
CA GLU A 34 3.41 -21.83 -9.85
C GLU A 34 3.35 -22.94 -8.80
N VAL A 35 2.28 -23.71 -8.80
CA VAL A 35 2.07 -24.81 -7.85
C VAL A 35 1.61 -26.05 -8.63
N ASP A 36 2.38 -27.11 -8.58
CA ASP A 36 2.11 -28.37 -9.27
C ASP A 36 1.84 -28.19 -10.78
N GLY A 37 2.63 -27.32 -11.43
CA GLY A 37 2.50 -26.97 -12.85
C GLY A 37 1.29 -26.09 -13.19
N LYS A 38 0.56 -25.60 -12.18
CA LYS A 38 -0.55 -24.65 -12.35
C LYS A 38 -0.12 -23.26 -11.94
N GLN A 39 -0.24 -22.30 -12.85
CA GLN A 39 -0.01 -20.89 -12.55
C GLN A 39 -1.16 -20.35 -11.70
N ILE A 40 -0.86 -19.77 -10.55
CA ILE A 40 -1.80 -19.06 -9.69
C ILE A 40 -1.86 -17.60 -10.14
N PRO A 41 -3.01 -17.09 -10.56
CA PRO A 41 -3.13 -15.69 -10.95
C PRO A 41 -2.87 -14.77 -9.75
N TYR A 42 -2.15 -13.69 -10.02
CA TYR A 42 -1.87 -12.65 -9.03
C TYR A 42 -2.16 -11.26 -9.62
N HIS A 43 -2.43 -10.31 -8.73
CA HIS A 43 -2.80 -8.95 -9.06
C HIS A 43 -1.97 -7.95 -8.26
N LEU A 44 -1.86 -6.74 -8.77
CA LEU A 44 -1.15 -5.61 -8.17
C LEU A 44 0.36 -5.90 -7.98
N ILE A 45 0.93 -6.63 -8.92
CA ILE A 45 2.37 -6.81 -9.11
C ILE A 45 2.68 -6.31 -10.52
N ASP A 46 3.79 -5.59 -10.71
CA ASP A 46 4.22 -5.06 -12.01
C ASP A 46 3.18 -4.19 -12.75
N ILE A 47 2.46 -3.36 -12.02
CA ILE A 47 1.37 -2.54 -12.57
C ILE A 47 1.80 -1.14 -12.97
N CYS A 48 2.93 -0.64 -12.49
CA CYS A 48 3.44 0.69 -12.82
C CYS A 48 4.94 0.67 -13.12
N ASP A 49 5.42 1.72 -13.78
CA ASP A 49 6.83 1.85 -14.13
C ASP A 49 7.63 2.50 -12.97
N PRO A 50 8.94 2.17 -12.84
CA PRO A 50 9.81 2.82 -11.86
C PRO A 50 9.80 4.35 -12.01
N GLY A 51 9.74 5.05 -10.87
CA GLY A 51 9.62 6.51 -10.85
C GLY A 51 8.20 7.05 -10.73
N TYR A 52 7.18 6.27 -11.07
CA TYR A 52 5.80 6.61 -10.78
C TYR A 52 5.55 6.64 -9.26
N LYS A 53 4.84 7.65 -8.78
CA LYS A 53 4.56 7.83 -7.34
C LYS A 53 3.21 7.24 -6.98
N TYR A 54 3.11 5.93 -7.07
CA TYR A 54 1.90 5.19 -6.71
C TYR A 54 1.60 5.35 -5.20
N ASN A 55 0.36 5.63 -4.87
CA ASN A 55 -0.04 5.97 -3.50
C ASN A 55 -1.14 5.04 -2.96
N VAL A 56 -1.49 5.19 -1.68
CA VAL A 56 -2.48 4.35 -1.01
C VAL A 56 -3.90 4.54 -1.54
N PHE A 57 -4.24 5.72 -2.06
CA PHE A 57 -5.53 5.98 -2.68
C PHE A 57 -5.67 5.14 -3.96
N GLU A 58 -4.68 5.19 -4.86
CA GLU A 58 -4.65 4.37 -6.08
C GLU A 58 -4.70 2.88 -5.74
N TYR A 59 -3.91 2.45 -4.72
CA TYR A 59 -3.92 1.06 -4.27
C TYR A 59 -5.31 0.61 -3.83
N GLN A 60 -6.00 1.40 -3.03
CA GLN A 60 -7.34 1.06 -2.54
C GLN A 60 -8.32 0.89 -3.70
N HIS A 61 -8.30 1.79 -4.68
CA HIS A 61 -9.16 1.72 -5.87
C HIS A 61 -8.87 0.49 -6.72
N ASP A 62 -7.60 0.24 -7.02
CA ASP A 62 -7.19 -0.92 -7.80
C ASP A 62 -7.50 -2.22 -7.08
N PHE A 63 -7.30 -2.27 -5.75
CA PHE A 63 -7.67 -3.41 -4.93
C PHE A 63 -9.17 -3.71 -5.05
N PHE A 64 -10.04 -2.72 -4.82
CA PHE A 64 -11.49 -2.96 -4.86
C PHE A 64 -12.00 -3.30 -6.25
N LYS A 65 -11.38 -2.79 -7.30
CA LYS A 65 -11.67 -3.19 -8.68
C LYS A 65 -11.36 -4.68 -8.92
N VAL A 66 -10.19 -5.13 -8.51
CA VAL A 66 -9.80 -6.56 -8.61
C VAL A 66 -10.68 -7.41 -7.70
N PHE A 67 -10.90 -6.97 -6.46
CA PHE A 67 -11.73 -7.68 -5.48
C PHE A 67 -13.16 -7.89 -6.00
N ALA A 68 -13.80 -6.87 -6.55
CA ALA A 68 -15.14 -6.96 -7.11
C ALA A 68 -15.20 -7.99 -8.26
N GLY A 69 -14.27 -7.92 -9.21
CA GLY A 69 -14.22 -8.87 -10.32
C GLY A 69 -13.97 -10.32 -9.87
N LEU A 70 -13.20 -10.54 -8.80
CA LEU A 70 -13.04 -11.87 -8.21
C LEU A 70 -14.33 -12.36 -7.54
N ARG A 71 -15.02 -11.48 -6.81
CA ARG A 71 -16.29 -11.80 -6.16
C ARG A 71 -17.40 -12.11 -7.16
N GLU A 72 -17.47 -11.38 -8.27
CA GLU A 72 -18.41 -11.67 -9.37
C GLU A 72 -18.18 -13.06 -9.98
N ARG A 73 -16.93 -13.53 -10.00
CA ARG A 73 -16.58 -14.90 -10.43
C ARG A 73 -16.75 -15.95 -9.33
N GLY A 74 -17.32 -15.58 -8.17
CA GLY A 74 -17.53 -16.48 -7.04
C GLY A 74 -16.25 -16.85 -6.29
N LYS A 75 -15.12 -16.14 -6.53
CA LYS A 75 -13.85 -16.43 -5.89
C LYS A 75 -13.69 -15.66 -4.58
N LEU A 76 -13.02 -16.29 -3.61
CA LEU A 76 -12.63 -15.67 -2.35
C LEU A 76 -11.15 -15.27 -2.42
N PRO A 77 -10.80 -14.00 -2.70
CA PRO A 77 -9.41 -13.59 -2.91
C PRO A 77 -8.57 -13.71 -1.67
N ILE A 78 -7.27 -13.94 -1.86
CA ILE A 78 -6.26 -13.90 -0.81
C ILE A 78 -5.49 -12.59 -0.93
N LEU A 79 -5.58 -11.73 0.09
CA LEU A 79 -4.72 -10.56 0.21
C LEU A 79 -3.40 -11.00 0.87
N CYS A 80 -2.30 -10.84 0.16
CA CYS A 80 -0.97 -11.23 0.62
C CYS A 80 0.00 -10.05 0.56
N GLY A 81 0.66 -9.73 1.66
CA GLY A 81 1.67 -8.67 1.65
C GLY A 81 1.99 -8.12 3.03
N GLY A 82 2.90 -7.16 3.07
CA GLY A 82 3.45 -6.59 4.30
C GLY A 82 3.42 -5.07 4.39
N THR A 83 2.84 -4.34 3.42
CA THR A 83 2.65 -2.90 3.54
C THR A 83 1.42 -2.62 4.40
N GLY A 84 1.66 -2.41 5.71
CA GLY A 84 0.60 -2.26 6.71
C GLY A 84 -0.47 -1.26 6.33
N LEU A 85 -0.07 -0.08 5.81
CA LEU A 85 -1.01 0.96 5.36
C LEU A 85 -1.94 0.46 4.23
N TYR A 86 -1.42 -0.34 3.29
CA TYR A 86 -2.23 -0.88 2.20
C TYR A 86 -3.27 -1.88 2.72
N VAL A 87 -2.81 -2.82 3.55
CA VAL A 87 -3.69 -3.81 4.18
C VAL A 87 -4.77 -3.12 5.01
N GLU A 88 -4.38 -2.15 5.83
CA GLU A 88 -5.30 -1.45 6.73
C GLU A 88 -6.32 -0.59 5.96
N ALA A 89 -5.88 0.12 4.92
CA ALA A 89 -6.75 0.96 4.10
C ALA A 89 -7.89 0.19 3.44
N VAL A 90 -7.62 -1.04 2.98
CA VAL A 90 -8.66 -1.86 2.32
C VAL A 90 -9.51 -2.64 3.33
N LEU A 91 -8.92 -3.15 4.41
CA LEU A 91 -9.68 -3.91 5.41
C LEU A 91 -10.63 -3.03 6.23
N LYS A 92 -10.21 -1.81 6.58
CA LYS A 92 -11.02 -0.85 7.34
C LYS A 92 -11.87 0.06 6.45
N GLY A 93 -11.67 0.01 5.13
CA GLY A 93 -12.38 0.88 4.18
C GLY A 93 -12.09 2.36 4.44
N TYR A 94 -10.81 2.74 4.47
CA TYR A 94 -10.44 4.14 4.71
C TYR A 94 -11.10 5.06 3.68
N LYS A 95 -11.63 6.18 4.15
CA LYS A 95 -12.15 7.24 3.30
C LYS A 95 -10.98 8.06 2.76
N LEU A 96 -10.49 7.67 1.61
CA LEU A 96 -9.36 8.33 0.96
C LEU A 96 -9.88 9.19 -0.20
N LEU A 97 -9.28 10.36 -0.36
CA LEU A 97 -9.51 11.24 -1.50
C LEU A 97 -8.26 11.36 -2.35
N ASP A 98 -8.46 11.56 -3.65
CA ASP A 98 -7.39 11.98 -4.53
C ASP A 98 -7.12 13.48 -4.32
N VAL A 99 -6.20 13.78 -3.42
CA VAL A 99 -5.80 15.15 -3.11
C VAL A 99 -4.63 15.56 -3.99
N PRO A 100 -4.85 16.44 -5.00
CA PRO A 100 -3.76 16.90 -5.85
C PRO A 100 -2.76 17.74 -5.05
N PRO A 101 -1.49 17.81 -5.48
CA PRO A 101 -0.53 18.75 -4.92
C PRO A 101 -1.00 20.19 -5.05
N ASN A 102 -0.83 21.00 -4.01
CA ASN A 102 -1.13 22.43 -4.01
C ASN A 102 0.18 23.26 -3.96
N PRO A 103 0.75 23.65 -5.12
CA PRO A 103 2.03 24.36 -5.16
C PRO A 103 2.03 25.68 -4.38
N ALA A 104 0.92 26.43 -4.43
CA ALA A 104 0.81 27.71 -3.74
C ALA A 104 0.83 27.53 -2.21
N LEU A 105 0.11 26.54 -1.69
CA LEU A 105 0.14 26.21 -0.27
C LEU A 105 1.53 25.69 0.16
N ARG A 106 2.18 24.89 -0.67
CA ARG A 106 3.53 24.39 -0.41
C ARG A 106 4.55 25.52 -0.33
N GLU A 107 4.45 26.51 -1.20
CA GLU A 107 5.29 27.70 -1.18
C GLU A 107 5.08 28.52 0.11
N GLN A 108 3.83 28.74 0.54
CA GLN A 108 3.50 29.42 1.79
C GLN A 108 4.03 28.71 3.04
N LEU A 109 4.07 27.38 3.00
CA LEU A 109 4.56 26.55 4.09
C LEU A 109 6.08 26.29 4.01
N SER A 110 6.68 26.60 2.87
CA SER A 110 8.13 26.46 2.66
C SER A 110 8.91 27.34 3.62
N GLY A 111 9.93 26.78 4.23
CA GLY A 111 10.77 27.49 5.22
C GLY A 111 10.22 27.55 6.64
N LYS A 112 9.00 27.08 6.89
CA LYS A 112 8.50 26.92 8.26
C LYS A 112 9.19 25.77 8.96
N SER A 113 9.47 25.96 10.25
CA SER A 113 9.97 24.90 11.12
C SER A 113 8.93 23.80 11.33
N LEU A 114 9.38 22.60 11.68
CA LEU A 114 8.49 21.48 11.96
C LEU A 114 7.47 21.81 13.07
N ALA A 115 7.87 22.55 14.11
CA ALA A 115 6.98 22.97 15.20
C ALA A 115 5.87 23.93 14.74
N GLU A 116 6.19 24.85 13.81
CA GLU A 116 5.18 25.73 13.21
C GLU A 116 4.20 24.94 12.35
N LEU A 117 4.69 23.99 11.55
CA LEU A 117 3.84 23.11 10.73
C LEU A 117 2.94 22.21 11.60
N GLU A 118 3.45 21.68 12.71
CA GLU A 118 2.68 20.92 13.69
C GLU A 118 1.56 21.79 14.30
N THR A 119 1.86 23.02 14.65
CA THR A 119 0.89 23.99 15.18
C THR A 119 -0.23 24.27 14.14
N ILE A 120 0.14 24.48 12.89
CA ILE A 120 -0.81 24.68 11.79
C ILE A 120 -1.69 23.44 11.64
N LEU A 121 -1.10 22.24 11.58
CA LEU A 121 -1.84 20.99 11.41
C LEU A 121 -2.79 20.71 12.59
N ALA A 122 -2.37 21.05 13.81
CA ALA A 122 -3.21 20.93 15.00
C ALA A 122 -4.45 21.83 14.96
N GLY A 123 -4.42 22.91 14.19
CA GLY A 123 -5.60 23.73 13.90
C GLY A 123 -6.63 23.06 12.98
N TYR A 124 -6.24 22.03 12.25
CA TYR A 124 -7.13 21.27 11.37
C TYR A 124 -7.71 20.03 12.04
N LYS A 125 -6.89 19.28 12.75
CA LYS A 125 -7.26 18.00 13.38
C LYS A 125 -6.55 17.75 14.69
N VAL A 126 -7.12 16.88 15.52
CA VAL A 126 -6.42 16.36 16.69
C VAL A 126 -5.32 15.39 16.22
N LEU A 127 -4.10 15.63 16.64
CA LEU A 127 -2.95 14.79 16.30
C LEU A 127 -2.95 13.53 17.17
N HIS A 128 -3.31 12.40 16.59
CA HIS A 128 -3.34 11.11 17.31
C HIS A 128 -2.01 10.36 17.29
N ASN A 129 -1.10 10.74 16.40
CA ASN A 129 0.23 10.14 16.28
C ASN A 129 1.25 11.17 15.77
N LYS A 130 2.54 10.81 15.83
CA LYS A 130 3.63 11.67 15.35
C LYS A 130 4.01 11.44 13.89
N THR A 131 3.35 10.52 13.19
CA THR A 131 3.74 10.11 11.84
C THR A 131 3.57 11.22 10.82
N ASP A 132 2.52 12.05 10.98
CA ASP A 132 2.26 13.18 10.10
C ASP A 132 3.22 14.36 10.31
N VAL A 133 3.91 14.40 11.45
CA VAL A 133 4.80 15.49 11.88
C VAL A 133 6.24 15.01 12.14
N ASP A 134 6.65 13.87 11.60
CA ASP A 134 8.02 13.37 11.73
C ASP A 134 9.00 14.03 10.73
N SER A 135 8.47 14.72 9.72
CA SER A 135 9.24 15.53 8.77
C SER A 135 8.40 16.68 8.21
N ALA A 136 9.07 17.76 7.80
CA ALA A 136 8.41 18.92 7.21
C ALA A 136 7.59 18.54 5.96
N GLN A 137 8.10 17.65 5.13
CA GLN A 137 7.40 17.19 3.93
C GLN A 137 6.08 16.47 4.26
N ARG A 138 6.07 15.63 5.30
CA ARG A 138 4.86 14.94 5.75
C ARG A 138 3.86 15.90 6.39
N ALA A 139 4.35 16.82 7.22
CA ALA A 139 3.50 17.85 7.83
C ALA A 139 2.83 18.73 6.77
N ILE A 140 3.59 19.20 5.77
CA ILE A 140 3.03 19.97 4.65
C ILE A 140 1.99 19.13 3.88
N ARG A 141 2.27 17.86 3.61
CA ARG A 141 1.30 17.00 2.93
C ARG A 141 0.04 16.76 3.75
N ALA A 142 0.16 16.59 5.05
CA ALA A 142 -0.99 16.45 5.95
C ALA A 142 -1.85 17.73 5.98
N ILE A 143 -1.22 18.91 6.04
CA ILE A 143 -1.94 20.20 5.97
C ILE A 143 -2.64 20.34 4.62
N GLU A 144 -1.99 20.00 3.51
CA GLU A 144 -2.55 20.03 2.16
C GLU A 144 -3.81 19.14 2.03
N ILE A 145 -3.81 17.97 2.64
CA ILE A 145 -4.95 17.04 2.68
C ILE A 145 -6.10 17.64 3.49
N GLU A 146 -5.82 18.17 4.68
CA GLU A 146 -6.86 18.77 5.55
C GLU A 146 -7.47 20.04 4.93
N GLU A 147 -6.65 20.87 4.27
CA GLU A 147 -7.13 22.04 3.55
C GLU A 147 -8.06 21.64 2.39
N PHE A 148 -7.69 20.60 1.65
CA PHE A 148 -8.54 20.06 0.59
C PHE A 148 -9.88 19.56 1.14
N TYR A 149 -9.89 18.86 2.25
CA TYR A 149 -11.10 18.35 2.89
C TYR A 149 -12.03 19.47 3.40
N ARG A 150 -11.47 20.64 3.74
CA ARG A 150 -12.30 21.81 4.14
C ARG A 150 -12.96 22.52 2.97
N THR A 151 -12.31 22.49 1.80
CA THR A 151 -12.71 23.29 0.63
C THR A 151 -13.53 22.50 -0.38
N GLN A 152 -13.50 21.19 -0.33
CA GLN A 152 -14.22 20.31 -1.24
C GLN A 152 -15.25 19.48 -0.46
N GLU A 153 -16.48 19.40 -0.96
CA GLU A 153 -17.38 18.31 -0.58
C GLU A 153 -16.91 17.06 -1.35
N PRO A 154 -16.31 16.10 -0.67
CA PRO A 154 -15.73 14.96 -1.36
C PRO A 154 -16.84 14.04 -1.87
N ASP A 155 -16.80 13.71 -3.16
CA ASP A 155 -17.42 12.47 -3.66
C ASP A 155 -16.60 11.29 -3.11
N VAL A 156 -16.84 10.97 -1.86
CA VAL A 156 -16.15 9.87 -1.19
C VAL A 156 -16.82 8.58 -1.63
N ARG A 157 -16.18 7.83 -2.49
CA ARG A 157 -16.57 6.42 -2.68
C ARG A 157 -16.31 5.68 -1.37
N GLU A 158 -17.39 5.38 -0.66
CA GLU A 158 -17.30 4.64 0.58
C GLU A 158 -17.14 3.15 0.26
N PHE A 159 -15.95 2.64 0.55
CA PHE A 159 -15.74 1.20 0.64
C PHE A 159 -16.06 0.78 2.09
N GLY A 160 -17.02 -0.11 2.25
CA GLY A 160 -17.31 -0.66 3.59
C GLY A 160 -16.14 -1.54 4.09
N PRO A 161 -16.03 -1.75 5.40
CA PRO A 161 -15.03 -2.65 5.97
C PRO A 161 -15.23 -4.08 5.46
N LEU A 162 -14.13 -4.75 5.14
CA LEU A 162 -14.16 -6.12 4.66
C LEU A 162 -14.21 -7.10 5.83
N ASN A 163 -15.14 -8.05 5.77
CA ASN A 163 -15.11 -9.21 6.65
C ASN A 163 -13.98 -10.16 6.20
N SER A 164 -12.97 -10.33 7.04
CA SER A 164 -11.73 -11.01 6.67
C SER A 164 -11.21 -11.90 7.79
N LEU A 165 -10.59 -13.04 7.41
CA LEU A 165 -9.77 -13.84 8.29
C LEU A 165 -8.31 -13.39 8.14
N ILE A 166 -7.73 -12.88 9.21
CA ILE A 166 -6.34 -12.41 9.22
C ILE A 166 -5.44 -13.50 9.78
N VAL A 167 -4.44 -13.90 9.00
CA VAL A 167 -3.41 -14.86 9.41
C VAL A 167 -2.06 -14.16 9.42
N GLY A 168 -1.47 -14.02 10.61
CA GLY A 168 -0.11 -13.50 10.78
C GLY A 168 0.91 -14.62 10.65
N VAL A 169 1.98 -14.37 9.88
CA VAL A 169 3.14 -15.27 9.82
C VAL A 169 4.22 -14.72 10.76
N ASP A 170 4.44 -15.43 11.85
CA ASP A 170 5.52 -15.10 12.79
C ASP A 170 6.71 -16.02 12.57
N ILE A 171 7.89 -15.44 12.50
CA ILE A 171 9.16 -16.15 12.31
C ILE A 171 10.24 -15.46 13.14
N ASP A 172 11.08 -16.25 13.77
CA ASP A 172 12.23 -15.75 14.52
C ASP A 172 13.05 -14.74 13.69
N ARG A 173 13.54 -13.68 14.36
CA ARG A 173 14.21 -12.56 13.69
C ARG A 173 15.49 -12.99 12.97
N GLU A 174 16.29 -13.85 13.59
CA GLU A 174 17.56 -14.28 13.00
C GLU A 174 17.31 -15.21 11.81
N LEU A 175 16.37 -16.14 11.96
CA LEU A 175 15.96 -17.02 10.85
C LEU A 175 15.38 -16.21 9.68
N ARG A 176 14.62 -15.15 9.95
CA ARG A 176 14.10 -14.25 8.91
C ARG A 176 15.22 -13.52 8.18
N ARG A 177 16.22 -13.01 8.91
CA ARG A 177 17.40 -12.36 8.33
C ARG A 177 18.21 -13.30 7.45
N GLU A 178 18.42 -14.52 7.93
CA GLU A 178 19.13 -15.56 7.17
C GLU A 178 18.41 -15.85 5.85
N LYS A 179 17.10 -16.09 5.89
CA LYS A 179 16.28 -16.34 4.70
C LYS A 179 16.32 -15.18 3.71
N ILE A 180 16.23 -13.93 4.19
CA ILE A 180 16.31 -12.73 3.34
C ILE A 180 17.68 -12.66 2.68
N SER A 181 18.77 -12.85 3.43
CA SER A 181 20.13 -12.78 2.91
C SER A 181 20.41 -13.88 1.90
N LYS A 182 19.97 -15.11 2.18
CA LYS A 182 20.11 -16.25 1.27
C LYS A 182 19.39 -16.00 -0.06
N ARG A 183 18.14 -15.53 0.02
CA ARG A 183 17.33 -15.21 -1.16
C ARG A 183 17.97 -14.09 -2.00
N LEU A 184 18.44 -13.02 -1.35
CA LEU A 184 19.09 -11.91 -2.06
C LEU A 184 20.36 -12.37 -2.78
N ARG A 185 21.20 -13.19 -2.14
CA ARG A 185 22.40 -13.74 -2.77
C ARG A 185 22.07 -14.60 -3.99
N ALA A 186 21.13 -15.53 -3.84
CA ALA A 186 20.69 -16.37 -4.96
C ALA A 186 20.26 -15.54 -6.17
N ARG A 187 19.46 -14.49 -5.95
CA ARG A 187 19.04 -13.60 -7.04
C ARG A 187 20.16 -12.79 -7.67
N LEU A 188 21.16 -12.37 -6.89
CA LEU A 188 22.33 -11.69 -7.43
C LEU A 188 23.23 -12.63 -8.24
N ASP A 189 23.26 -13.90 -7.88
CA ASP A 189 24.04 -14.94 -8.58
C ASP A 189 23.34 -15.38 -9.89
N GLU A 190 22.01 -15.31 -9.94
CA GLU A 190 21.21 -15.64 -11.12
C GLU A 190 21.15 -14.50 -12.15
N GLY A 191 21.55 -13.25 -11.77
CA GLY A 191 21.56 -12.06 -12.65
C GLY A 191 20.25 -11.31 -12.64
#